data_91d61f9ff0bf8a6646f291d5cab9eab3
#
_entry.id   91d61f9ff0bf8a6646f291d5cab9eab3
#
_cell.length_a   1.000
_cell.length_b   1.000
_cell.length_c   1.000
_cell.angle_alpha   90.00
_cell.angle_beta   90.00
_cell.angle_gamma   90.00
#
_symmetry.space_group_name_H-M   'P 1'
#
loop_
_entity.id
_entity.type
_entity.pdbx_description
1 polymer ?
#
loop_
_entity_poly.entity_id
_entity_poly.type
_entity_poly.pdbx_seq_one_letter_code
_entity_poly.pdbx_strand_id
1 'polypeptide(L)'
;MTDATQTVEAMVRGQIARALGGRRGIVEAAVPTLVFTALWLTTRELTAALSVSVAAAVVLLLVRLVQRSTVQFVVNALFGIGVGWFFVYLSARRGGSEEEQALAYFLPGILYNAGYAVVLSLTVLVGWPLVGFMVGAVAGDPTAWHDDRQVVRLCSRLTWLLVVPCVLRVALQAPIWLGGRHGYLDADTAIAALGVLKVALGWPLQLAALGAMAWLLGRDRTPVQPAG
;
A
#
# COMPACT_ATOMS: atom_id res chain seq x y z
N MET A 1 5.17 35.60 23.38
CA MET A 1 5.18 34.16 23.12
C MET A 1 4.23 33.95 21.95
N THR A 2 4.80 33.84 20.75
CA THR A 2 4.05 33.67 19.50
C THR A 2 3.40 32.29 19.51
N ASP A 3 2.07 32.27 19.62
CA ASP A 3 1.28 31.09 19.32
C ASP A 3 1.68 30.58 17.93
N ALA A 4 2.34 29.42 17.89
CA ALA A 4 2.64 28.76 16.64
C ALA A 4 1.26 28.47 16.01
N THR A 5 0.92 29.20 14.97
CA THR A 5 -0.30 29.02 14.19
C THR A 5 -0.41 27.54 13.83
N GLN A 6 -1.32 26.83 14.47
CA GLN A 6 -1.56 25.42 14.16
C GLN A 6 -2.04 25.37 12.73
N THR A 7 -1.32 24.63 11.90
CA THR A 7 -1.71 24.42 10.51
C THR A 7 -2.53 23.14 10.38
N VAL A 8 -3.42 23.08 9.39
CA VAL A 8 -4.22 21.88 9.10
C VAL A 8 -3.31 20.68 8.82
N GLU A 9 -2.20 20.92 8.13
CA GLU A 9 -1.20 19.90 7.84
C GLU A 9 -0.55 19.33 9.10
N ALA A 10 -0.22 20.18 10.08
CA ALA A 10 0.36 19.75 11.36
C ALA A 10 -0.62 18.90 12.17
N MET A 11 -1.90 19.29 12.18
CA MET A 11 -2.96 18.54 12.86
C MET A 11 -3.15 17.16 12.20
N VAL A 12 -3.33 17.09 10.88
CA VAL A 12 -3.52 15.85 10.13
C VAL A 12 -2.29 14.95 10.24
N ARG A 13 -1.08 15.50 10.14
CA ARG A 13 0.19 14.77 10.33
C ARG A 13 0.26 14.10 11.71
N GLY A 14 -0.12 14.83 12.76
CA GLY A 14 -0.15 14.29 14.14
C GLY A 14 -1.14 13.14 14.29
N GLN A 15 -2.27 13.19 13.62
CA GLN A 15 -3.29 12.14 13.65
C GLN A 15 -2.87 10.92 12.82
N ILE A 16 -2.34 11.12 11.62
CA ILE A 16 -1.80 10.02 10.80
C ILE A 16 -0.64 9.31 11.52
N ALA A 17 0.28 10.06 12.13
CA ALA A 17 1.37 9.47 12.90
C ALA A 17 0.87 8.59 14.05
N ARG A 18 -0.19 8.99 14.74
CA ARG A 18 -0.85 8.18 15.78
C ARG A 18 -1.53 6.94 15.20
N ALA A 19 -2.24 7.06 14.08
CA ALA A 19 -2.89 5.95 13.39
C ALA A 19 -1.90 4.86 12.93
N LEU A 20 -0.68 5.27 12.52
CA LEU A 20 0.40 4.37 12.08
C LEU A 20 1.19 3.74 13.26
N GLY A 21 0.76 3.96 14.50
CA GLY A 21 1.46 3.44 15.68
C GLY A 21 2.74 4.20 16.05
N GLY A 22 2.87 5.44 15.57
CA GLY A 22 4.01 6.30 15.84
C GLY A 22 5.30 5.84 15.16
N ARG A 23 6.44 6.40 15.62
CA ARG A 23 7.77 6.08 15.07
C ARG A 23 8.14 4.59 15.18
N ARG A 24 7.71 3.94 16.26
CA ARG A 24 7.99 2.51 16.50
C ARG A 24 7.32 1.62 15.46
N GLY A 25 6.05 1.84 15.15
CA GLY A 25 5.32 1.04 14.15
C GLY A 25 5.91 1.17 12.74
N ILE A 26 6.36 2.36 12.37
CA ILE A 26 7.01 2.63 11.06
C ILE A 26 8.35 1.88 10.98
N VAL A 27 9.19 1.93 12.03
CA VAL A 27 10.48 1.25 12.06
C VAL A 27 10.28 -0.27 11.99
N GLU A 28 9.39 -0.83 12.80
CA GLU A 28 9.12 -2.27 12.81
C GLU A 28 8.59 -2.78 11.46
N ALA A 29 7.77 -2.00 10.75
CA ALA A 29 7.28 -2.35 9.42
C ALA A 29 8.38 -2.31 8.34
N ALA A 30 9.40 -1.48 8.52
CA ALA A 30 10.51 -1.34 7.58
C ALA A 30 11.58 -2.45 7.74
N VAL A 31 11.73 -3.04 8.92
CA VAL A 31 12.82 -3.99 9.24
C VAL A 31 12.89 -5.17 8.26
N PRO A 32 11.82 -5.93 7.94
CA PRO A 32 11.92 -7.07 7.04
C PRO A 32 12.39 -6.67 5.64
N THR A 33 11.93 -5.52 5.15
CA THR A 33 12.31 -4.99 3.85
C THR A 33 13.76 -4.54 3.81
N LEU A 34 14.21 -3.85 4.86
CA LEU A 34 15.61 -3.43 4.99
C LEU A 34 16.55 -4.62 5.08
N VAL A 35 16.18 -5.65 5.85
CA VAL A 35 16.94 -6.90 5.96
C VAL A 35 17.03 -7.61 4.62
N PHE A 36 15.90 -7.74 3.91
CA PHE A 36 15.89 -8.31 2.55
C PHE A 36 16.81 -7.53 1.62
N THR A 37 16.65 -6.22 1.57
CA THR A 37 17.42 -5.36 0.65
C THR A 37 18.92 -5.41 0.96
N ALA A 38 19.30 -5.32 2.23
CA ALA A 38 20.69 -5.39 2.64
C ALA A 38 21.34 -6.74 2.30
N LEU A 39 20.64 -7.84 2.58
CA LEU A 39 21.14 -9.18 2.26
C LEU A 39 21.20 -9.41 0.74
N TRP A 40 20.20 -9.00 -0.01
CA TRP A 40 20.21 -9.09 -1.47
C TRP A 40 21.36 -8.32 -2.10
N LEU A 41 21.64 -7.12 -1.62
CA LEU A 41 22.74 -6.30 -2.15
C LEU A 41 24.13 -6.88 -1.81
N THR A 42 24.26 -7.57 -0.67
CA THR A 42 25.53 -8.10 -0.19
C THR A 42 25.82 -9.52 -0.70
N THR A 43 24.81 -10.40 -0.68
CA THR A 43 25.02 -11.83 -1.01
C THR A 43 24.67 -12.17 -2.46
N ARG A 44 23.78 -11.38 -3.08
CA ARG A 44 23.17 -11.69 -4.39
C ARG A 44 22.45 -13.04 -4.44
N GLU A 45 22.22 -13.67 -3.30
CA GLU A 45 21.52 -14.94 -3.17
C GLU A 45 20.07 -14.70 -2.75
N LEU A 46 19.14 -14.90 -3.72
CA LEU A 46 17.70 -14.67 -3.51
C LEU A 46 17.15 -15.55 -2.39
N THR A 47 17.56 -16.82 -2.35
CA THR A 47 17.08 -17.80 -1.36
C THR A 47 17.49 -17.40 0.06
N ALA A 48 18.74 -16.98 0.24
CA ALA A 48 19.25 -16.51 1.53
C ALA A 48 18.55 -15.22 1.97
N ALA A 49 18.45 -14.23 1.07
CA ALA A 49 17.78 -12.96 1.35
C ALA A 49 16.29 -13.15 1.72
N LEU A 50 15.57 -14.02 0.99
CA LEU A 50 14.18 -14.35 1.28
C LEU A 50 14.04 -15.11 2.60
N SER A 51 14.85 -16.14 2.84
CA SER A 51 14.76 -16.95 4.04
C SER A 51 14.99 -16.12 5.32
N VAL A 52 16.01 -15.27 5.32
CA VAL A 52 16.31 -14.42 6.49
C VAL A 52 15.27 -13.30 6.66
N SER A 53 14.78 -12.70 5.57
CA SER A 53 13.72 -11.68 5.66
C SER A 53 12.39 -12.25 6.16
N VAL A 54 12.04 -13.47 5.73
CA VAL A 54 10.86 -14.20 6.21
C VAL A 54 11.05 -14.58 7.68
N ALA A 55 12.23 -15.08 8.06
CA ALA A 55 12.53 -15.37 9.47
C ALA A 55 12.43 -14.11 10.35
N ALA A 56 12.98 -12.98 9.91
CA ALA A 56 12.84 -11.71 10.61
C ALA A 56 11.36 -11.26 10.72
N ALA A 57 10.58 -11.41 9.66
CA ALA A 57 9.16 -11.11 9.68
C ALA A 57 8.40 -12.02 10.67
N VAL A 58 8.71 -13.33 10.70
CA VAL A 58 8.10 -14.30 11.63
C VAL A 58 8.48 -13.97 13.07
N VAL A 59 9.73 -13.62 13.34
CA VAL A 59 10.18 -13.22 14.71
C VAL A 59 9.44 -11.96 15.16
N LEU A 60 9.38 -10.93 14.31
CA LEU A 60 8.61 -9.71 14.63
C LEU A 60 7.13 -10.01 14.85
N LEU A 61 6.59 -10.95 14.08
CA LEU A 61 5.23 -11.42 14.23
C LEU A 61 4.99 -12.09 15.58
N LEU A 62 5.87 -13.02 15.98
CA LEU A 62 5.78 -13.71 17.25
C LEU A 62 5.90 -12.72 18.42
N VAL A 63 6.82 -11.76 18.32
CA VAL A 63 6.94 -10.67 19.30
C VAL A 63 5.64 -9.86 19.40
N ARG A 64 5.01 -9.53 18.29
CA ARG A 64 3.72 -8.82 18.28
C ARG A 64 2.57 -9.66 18.85
N LEU A 65 2.55 -10.96 18.57
CA LEU A 65 1.56 -11.88 19.14
C LEU A 65 1.68 -11.92 20.68
N VAL A 66 2.90 -12.04 21.20
CA VAL A 66 3.17 -12.02 22.65
C VAL A 66 2.78 -10.68 23.27
N GLN A 67 3.01 -9.57 22.55
CA GLN A 67 2.61 -8.22 22.98
C GLN A 67 1.12 -7.93 22.80
N ARG A 68 0.31 -8.90 22.34
CA ARG A 68 -1.13 -8.77 22.03
C ARG A 68 -1.45 -7.58 21.08
N SER A 69 -0.48 -7.18 20.24
CA SER A 69 -0.70 -6.17 19.23
C SER A 69 -1.18 -6.81 17.93
N THR A 70 -2.03 -6.15 17.22
CA THR A 70 -2.85 -6.48 16.05
C THR A 70 -2.40 -7.67 15.21
N VAL A 71 -3.17 -8.76 15.26
CA VAL A 71 -3.02 -9.99 14.44
C VAL A 71 -3.31 -9.72 12.94
N GLN A 72 -3.82 -8.55 12.63
CA GLN A 72 -4.32 -8.15 11.31
C GLN A 72 -3.28 -8.29 10.18
N PHE A 73 -2.00 -8.03 10.45
CA PHE A 73 -0.93 -8.17 9.44
C PHE A 73 -0.69 -9.62 9.02
N VAL A 74 -0.82 -10.56 9.96
CA VAL A 74 -0.68 -12.01 9.68
C VAL A 74 -1.83 -12.50 8.83
N VAL A 75 -3.04 -12.12 9.25
CA VAL A 75 -4.27 -12.49 8.53
C VAL A 75 -4.22 -11.94 7.10
N ASN A 76 -3.77 -10.70 6.91
CA ASN A 76 -3.63 -10.10 5.59
C ASN A 76 -2.56 -10.82 4.72
N ALA A 77 -1.43 -11.22 5.31
CA ALA A 77 -0.39 -11.94 4.58
C ALA A 77 -0.87 -13.34 4.17
N LEU A 78 -1.47 -14.08 5.09
CA LEU A 78 -2.04 -15.40 4.81
C LEU A 78 -3.18 -15.33 3.79
N PHE A 79 -4.04 -14.32 3.90
CA PHE A 79 -5.10 -14.08 2.94
C PHE A 79 -4.53 -13.81 1.54
N GLY A 80 -3.50 -12.97 1.42
CA GLY A 80 -2.84 -12.67 0.14
C GLY A 80 -2.22 -13.92 -0.51
N ILE A 81 -1.54 -14.76 0.28
CA ILE A 81 -0.98 -16.03 -0.19
C ILE A 81 -2.10 -17.00 -0.60
N GLY A 82 -3.14 -17.13 0.22
CA GLY A 82 -4.29 -17.99 -0.06
C GLY A 82 -5.03 -17.60 -1.33
N VAL A 83 -5.23 -16.30 -1.56
CA VAL A 83 -5.84 -15.78 -2.79
C VAL A 83 -4.96 -16.09 -4.00
N GLY A 84 -3.64 -15.84 -3.93
CA GLY A 84 -2.71 -16.16 -5.01
C GLY A 84 -2.75 -17.65 -5.37
N TRP A 85 -2.65 -18.52 -4.37
CA TRP A 85 -2.75 -19.97 -4.54
C TRP A 85 -4.09 -20.40 -5.14
N PHE A 86 -5.20 -19.81 -4.69
CA PHE A 86 -6.53 -20.11 -5.22
C PHE A 86 -6.64 -19.85 -6.73
N PHE A 87 -6.10 -18.74 -7.22
CA PHE A 87 -6.13 -18.41 -8.65
C PHE A 87 -5.27 -19.36 -9.49
N VAL A 88 -4.09 -19.74 -9.00
CA VAL A 88 -3.23 -20.75 -9.64
C VAL A 88 -3.96 -22.11 -9.70
N TYR A 89 -4.53 -22.53 -8.59
CA TYR A 89 -5.32 -23.78 -8.49
C TYR A 89 -6.52 -23.78 -9.43
N LEU A 90 -7.23 -22.65 -9.54
CA LEU A 90 -8.37 -22.52 -10.42
C LEU A 90 -7.97 -22.61 -11.91
N SER A 91 -6.82 -22.03 -12.28
CA SER A 91 -6.24 -22.13 -13.61
C SER A 91 -5.85 -23.57 -13.93
N ALA A 92 -5.17 -24.26 -13.00
CA ALA A 92 -4.77 -25.66 -13.16
C ALA A 92 -6.00 -26.59 -13.32
N ARG A 93 -7.05 -26.38 -12.52
CA ARG A 93 -8.30 -27.18 -12.63
C ARG A 93 -9.04 -26.99 -13.96
N ARG A 94 -8.86 -25.86 -14.63
CA ARG A 94 -9.44 -25.57 -15.95
C ARG A 94 -8.59 -26.11 -17.09
N GLY A 95 -7.52 -26.88 -16.82
CA GLY A 95 -6.62 -27.41 -17.81
C GLY A 95 -5.66 -26.37 -18.40
N GLY A 96 -5.44 -25.27 -17.68
CA GLY A 96 -4.52 -24.22 -18.11
C GLY A 96 -3.09 -24.75 -18.18
N SER A 97 -2.33 -24.31 -19.21
CA SER A 97 -0.91 -24.60 -19.35
C SER A 97 -0.10 -24.03 -18.17
N GLU A 98 1.16 -24.40 -18.03
CA GLU A 98 2.06 -23.83 -17.00
C GLU A 98 2.18 -22.32 -17.13
N GLU A 99 2.21 -21.79 -18.34
CA GLU A 99 2.23 -20.36 -18.64
C GLU A 99 0.94 -19.65 -18.20
N GLU A 100 -0.22 -20.26 -18.46
CA GLU A 100 -1.51 -19.73 -17.99
C GLU A 100 -1.62 -19.72 -16.47
N GLN A 101 -1.07 -20.71 -15.79
CA GLN A 101 -0.99 -20.76 -14.34
C GLN A 101 -0.04 -19.67 -13.80
N ALA A 102 1.11 -19.46 -14.45
CA ALA A 102 2.03 -18.38 -14.10
C ALA A 102 1.42 -16.99 -14.30
N LEU A 103 0.69 -16.77 -15.39
CA LEU A 103 -0.07 -15.53 -15.60
C LEU A 103 -1.17 -15.34 -14.54
N ALA A 104 -1.88 -16.42 -14.17
CA ALA A 104 -2.93 -16.38 -13.15
C ALA A 104 -2.41 -15.90 -11.78
N TYR A 105 -1.12 -16.13 -11.47
CA TYR A 105 -0.46 -15.64 -10.26
C TYR A 105 -0.44 -14.10 -10.14
N PHE A 106 -0.40 -13.37 -11.26
CA PHE A 106 -0.37 -11.91 -11.26
C PHE A 106 -1.76 -11.28 -11.18
N LEU A 107 -2.80 -12.00 -11.61
CA LEU A 107 -4.17 -11.49 -11.69
C LEU A 107 -4.71 -10.94 -10.37
N PRO A 108 -4.59 -11.64 -9.21
CA PRO A 108 -5.07 -11.12 -7.93
C PRO A 108 -4.48 -9.76 -7.57
N GLY A 109 -3.17 -9.56 -7.85
CA GLY A 109 -2.50 -8.28 -7.60
C GLY A 109 -3.05 -7.14 -8.46
N ILE A 110 -3.35 -7.42 -9.73
CA ILE A 110 -3.95 -6.46 -10.66
C ILE A 110 -5.37 -6.10 -10.20
N LEU A 111 -6.19 -7.10 -9.90
CA LEU A 111 -7.57 -6.90 -9.42
C LEU A 111 -7.62 -6.15 -8.10
N TYR A 112 -6.73 -6.49 -7.16
CA TYR A 112 -6.60 -5.80 -5.89
C TYR A 112 -6.29 -4.30 -6.07
N ASN A 113 -5.30 -3.98 -6.90
CA ASN A 113 -4.96 -2.58 -7.19
C ASN A 113 -6.10 -1.87 -7.94
N ALA A 114 -6.79 -2.54 -8.88
CA ALA A 114 -7.96 -1.99 -9.57
C ALA A 114 -9.10 -1.69 -8.57
N GLY A 115 -9.42 -2.63 -7.69
CA GLY A 115 -10.42 -2.44 -6.64
C GLY A 115 -10.08 -1.26 -5.72
N TYR A 116 -8.84 -1.16 -5.25
CA TYR A 116 -8.39 -0.01 -4.45
C TYR A 116 -8.47 1.30 -5.22
N ALA A 117 -8.02 1.33 -6.49
CA ALA A 117 -8.11 2.52 -7.32
C ALA A 117 -9.55 3.01 -7.46
N VAL A 118 -10.49 2.09 -7.73
CA VAL A 118 -11.91 2.42 -7.86
C VAL A 118 -12.49 2.92 -6.53
N VAL A 119 -12.33 2.14 -5.45
CA VAL A 119 -12.91 2.47 -4.15
C VAL A 119 -12.37 3.80 -3.63
N LEU A 120 -11.04 3.99 -3.64
CA LEU A 120 -10.43 5.23 -3.15
C LEU A 120 -10.84 6.43 -4.00
N SER A 121 -10.90 6.28 -5.33
CA SER A 121 -11.38 7.35 -6.20
C SER A 121 -12.83 7.71 -5.92
N LEU A 122 -13.71 6.73 -5.74
CA LEU A 122 -15.10 6.96 -5.39
C LEU A 122 -15.24 7.71 -4.06
N THR A 123 -14.45 7.36 -3.03
CA THR A 123 -14.49 8.08 -1.75
C THR A 123 -14.13 9.56 -1.91
N VAL A 124 -13.17 9.88 -2.79
CA VAL A 124 -12.80 11.28 -3.07
C VAL A 124 -13.90 11.99 -3.89
N LEU A 125 -14.46 11.33 -4.91
CA LEU A 125 -15.49 11.89 -5.77
C LEU A 125 -16.80 12.19 -5.02
N VAL A 126 -17.15 11.35 -4.06
CA VAL A 126 -18.31 11.57 -3.16
C VAL A 126 -18.02 12.63 -2.09
N GLY A 127 -16.77 13.11 -1.98
CA GLY A 127 -16.39 14.12 -0.99
C GLY A 127 -16.04 13.55 0.40
N TRP A 128 -15.98 12.22 0.53
CA TRP A 128 -15.64 11.51 1.76
C TRP A 128 -14.31 10.73 1.62
N PRO A 129 -13.16 11.42 1.45
CA PRO A 129 -11.88 10.76 1.23
C PRO A 129 -11.50 9.83 2.37
N LEU A 130 -10.97 8.64 2.05
CA LEU A 130 -10.63 7.60 3.02
C LEU A 130 -9.67 8.11 4.12
N VAL A 131 -8.69 8.94 3.75
CA VAL A 131 -7.74 9.51 4.72
C VAL A 131 -8.47 10.36 5.77
N GLY A 132 -9.59 10.99 5.42
CA GLY A 132 -10.41 11.73 6.38
C GLY A 132 -10.98 10.85 7.49
N PHE A 133 -11.47 9.65 7.16
CA PHE A 133 -11.92 8.69 8.16
C PHE A 133 -10.79 8.22 9.09
N MET A 134 -9.58 8.03 8.56
CA MET A 134 -8.42 7.71 9.41
C MET A 134 -8.09 8.83 10.39
N VAL A 135 -8.19 10.08 9.91
CA VAL A 135 -7.97 11.28 10.72
C VAL A 135 -9.04 11.39 11.80
N GLY A 136 -10.32 11.24 11.45
CA GLY A 136 -11.44 11.30 12.37
C GLY A 136 -11.45 10.19 13.42
N ALA A 137 -11.16 8.95 13.01
CA ALA A 137 -11.09 7.81 13.91
C ALA A 137 -10.05 8.00 15.03
N VAL A 138 -8.93 8.68 14.75
CA VAL A 138 -7.90 9.00 15.74
C VAL A 138 -8.29 10.20 16.60
N ALA A 139 -9.10 11.10 16.05
CA ALA A 139 -9.63 12.26 16.80
C ALA A 139 -10.76 11.88 17.77
N GLY A 140 -11.33 10.68 17.65
CA GLY A 140 -12.45 10.20 18.47
C GLY A 140 -13.83 10.50 17.88
N ASP A 141 -13.91 11.25 16.77
CA ASP A 141 -15.11 11.47 15.98
C ASP A 141 -14.81 11.22 14.50
N PRO A 142 -15.33 10.11 13.93
CA PRO A 142 -15.05 9.74 12.55
C PRO A 142 -15.54 10.73 11.50
N THR A 143 -16.43 11.65 11.85
CA THR A 143 -17.11 12.55 10.91
C THR A 143 -16.82 14.04 11.12
N ALA A 144 -16.38 14.48 12.28
CA ALA A 144 -16.15 15.89 12.61
C ALA A 144 -15.17 16.62 11.66
N TRP A 145 -14.22 15.88 11.04
CA TRP A 145 -13.29 16.44 10.06
C TRP A 145 -13.98 16.93 8.77
N HIS A 146 -15.20 16.44 8.50
CA HIS A 146 -15.94 16.75 7.28
C HIS A 146 -16.51 18.18 7.28
N ASP A 147 -16.70 18.78 8.44
CA ASP A 147 -17.22 20.14 8.57
C ASP A 147 -16.21 21.20 8.12
N ASP A 148 -14.90 20.85 8.12
CA ASP A 148 -13.85 21.73 7.64
C ASP A 148 -13.45 21.41 6.19
N ARG A 149 -13.85 22.29 5.27
CA ARG A 149 -13.51 22.17 3.84
C ARG A 149 -12.00 22.16 3.56
N GLN A 150 -11.17 22.70 4.43
CA GLN A 150 -9.72 22.69 4.26
C GLN A 150 -9.18 21.30 4.57
N VAL A 151 -9.67 20.68 5.65
CA VAL A 151 -9.33 19.29 6.01
C VAL A 151 -9.79 18.32 4.92
N VAL A 152 -11.02 18.46 4.42
CA VAL A 152 -11.56 17.65 3.33
C VAL A 152 -10.68 17.73 2.09
N ARG A 153 -10.27 18.94 1.67
CA ARG A 153 -9.39 19.13 0.50
C ARG A 153 -8.01 18.53 0.70
N LEU A 154 -7.43 18.65 1.89
CA LEU A 154 -6.14 18.03 2.20
C LEU A 154 -6.24 16.50 2.20
N CYS A 155 -7.24 15.94 2.87
CA CYS A 155 -7.51 14.49 2.89
C CYS A 155 -7.78 13.94 1.49
N SER A 156 -8.46 14.68 0.63
CA SER A 156 -8.68 14.31 -0.77
C SER A 156 -7.34 14.22 -1.54
N ARG A 157 -6.46 15.21 -1.40
CA ARG A 157 -5.13 15.19 -2.02
C ARG A 157 -4.28 14.02 -1.52
N LEU A 158 -4.31 13.74 -0.22
CA LEU A 158 -3.60 12.60 0.37
C LEU A 158 -4.17 11.27 -0.14
N THR A 159 -5.51 11.15 -0.27
CA THR A 159 -6.14 9.95 -0.85
C THR A 159 -5.77 9.77 -2.32
N TRP A 160 -5.73 10.85 -3.13
CA TRP A 160 -5.24 10.77 -4.52
C TRP A 160 -3.80 10.27 -4.62
N LEU A 161 -2.91 10.67 -3.69
CA LEU A 161 -1.54 10.15 -3.65
C LEU A 161 -1.49 8.63 -3.37
N LEU A 162 -2.51 8.06 -2.72
CA LEU A 162 -2.65 6.60 -2.57
C LEU A 162 -3.25 5.93 -3.81
N VAL A 163 -4.11 6.64 -4.56
CA VAL A 163 -4.73 6.14 -5.80
C VAL A 163 -3.70 6.01 -6.92
N VAL A 164 -2.82 7.00 -7.08
CA VAL A 164 -1.84 7.05 -8.18
C VAL A 164 -1.02 5.77 -8.32
N PRO A 165 -0.40 5.20 -7.26
CA PRO A 165 0.32 3.92 -7.37
C PRO A 165 -0.55 2.77 -7.84
N CYS A 166 -1.80 2.70 -7.39
CA CYS A 166 -2.73 1.65 -7.79
C CYS A 166 -3.08 1.76 -9.27
N VAL A 167 -3.42 2.96 -9.73
CA VAL A 167 -3.73 3.23 -11.15
C VAL A 167 -2.54 2.93 -12.05
N LEU A 168 -1.33 3.37 -11.69
CA LEU A 168 -0.12 3.10 -12.47
C LEU A 168 0.17 1.60 -12.58
N ARG A 169 0.01 0.85 -11.48
CA ARG A 169 0.18 -0.62 -11.52
C ARG A 169 -0.82 -1.26 -12.47
N VAL A 170 -2.10 -0.91 -12.37
CA VAL A 170 -3.14 -1.46 -13.24
C VAL A 170 -2.90 -1.08 -14.69
N ALA A 171 -2.62 0.20 -14.97
CA ALA A 171 -2.41 0.71 -16.32
C ALA A 171 -1.23 0.06 -17.03
N LEU A 172 -0.18 -0.33 -16.30
CA LEU A 172 0.99 -0.98 -16.89
C LEU A 172 0.88 -2.50 -16.89
N GLN A 173 0.36 -3.11 -15.84
CA GLN A 173 0.33 -4.57 -15.72
C GLN A 173 -0.87 -5.21 -16.42
N ALA A 174 -2.04 -4.57 -16.42
CA ALA A 174 -3.24 -5.17 -17.03
C ALA A 174 -3.13 -5.36 -18.55
N PRO A 175 -2.60 -4.41 -19.35
CA PRO A 175 -2.41 -4.62 -20.78
C PRO A 175 -1.42 -5.76 -21.09
N ILE A 176 -0.32 -5.88 -20.34
CA ILE A 176 0.67 -6.93 -20.51
C ILE A 176 0.07 -8.29 -20.16
N TRP A 177 -0.67 -8.36 -19.06
CA TRP A 177 -1.38 -9.57 -18.65
C TRP A 177 -2.41 -10.01 -19.69
N LEU A 178 -3.21 -9.08 -20.21
CA LEU A 178 -4.19 -9.35 -21.28
C LEU A 178 -3.49 -9.79 -22.57
N GLY A 179 -2.37 -9.15 -22.92
CA GLY A 179 -1.57 -9.52 -24.10
C GLY A 179 -1.03 -10.94 -24.02
N GLY A 180 -0.45 -11.34 -22.89
CA GLY A 180 -0.01 -12.71 -22.65
C GLY A 180 -1.17 -13.71 -22.61
N ARG A 181 -2.30 -13.34 -22.00
CA ARG A 181 -3.49 -14.19 -21.88
C ARG A 181 -4.17 -14.49 -23.22
N HIS A 182 -4.17 -13.52 -24.13
CA HIS A 182 -4.84 -13.63 -25.44
C HIS A 182 -3.86 -13.96 -26.59
N GLY A 183 -2.58 -14.23 -26.30
CA GLY A 183 -1.59 -14.58 -27.29
C GLY A 183 -1.10 -13.43 -28.17
N TYR A 184 -1.40 -12.16 -27.82
CA TYR A 184 -0.85 -10.99 -28.49
C TYR A 184 0.62 -10.73 -28.10
N LEU A 185 1.03 -11.22 -26.93
CA LEU A 185 2.40 -11.22 -26.45
C LEU A 185 2.81 -12.66 -26.16
N ASP A 186 4.06 -12.97 -26.42
CA ASP A 186 4.66 -14.23 -25.96
C ASP A 186 4.51 -14.36 -24.44
N ALA A 187 4.08 -15.53 -23.98
CA ALA A 187 3.73 -15.74 -22.58
C ALA A 187 4.93 -15.53 -21.63
N ASP A 188 6.11 -16.04 -22.01
CA ASP A 188 7.34 -15.89 -21.21
C ASP A 188 7.75 -14.42 -21.11
N THR A 189 7.63 -13.68 -22.21
CA THR A 189 7.90 -12.24 -22.24
C THR A 189 6.91 -11.49 -21.35
N ALA A 190 5.63 -11.84 -21.39
CA ALA A 190 4.62 -11.22 -20.54
C ALA A 190 4.86 -11.51 -19.05
N ILE A 191 5.19 -12.76 -18.70
CA ILE A 191 5.50 -13.19 -17.32
C ILE A 191 6.74 -12.45 -16.80
N ALA A 192 7.81 -12.39 -17.61
CA ALA A 192 9.04 -11.69 -17.23
C ALA A 192 8.78 -10.18 -17.02
N ALA A 193 8.05 -9.53 -17.94
CA ALA A 193 7.69 -8.12 -17.82
C ALA A 193 6.83 -7.84 -16.59
N LEU A 194 5.83 -8.68 -16.31
CA LEU A 194 4.99 -8.57 -15.11
C LEU A 194 5.80 -8.75 -13.82
N GLY A 195 6.75 -9.68 -13.81
CA GLY A 195 7.67 -9.90 -12.69
C GLY A 195 8.52 -8.66 -12.41
N VAL A 196 9.15 -8.09 -13.44
CA VAL A 196 9.94 -6.85 -13.31
C VAL A 196 9.06 -5.68 -12.84
N LEU A 197 7.88 -5.49 -13.44
CA LEU A 197 6.97 -4.42 -13.05
C LEU A 197 6.44 -4.60 -11.61
N LYS A 198 6.19 -5.82 -11.17
CA LYS A 198 5.78 -6.10 -9.79
C LYS A 198 6.82 -5.62 -8.77
N VAL A 199 8.10 -5.79 -9.07
CA VAL A 199 9.19 -5.31 -8.21
C VAL A 199 9.38 -3.80 -8.35
N ALA A 200 9.49 -3.30 -9.57
CA ALA A 200 9.76 -1.88 -9.85
C ALA A 200 8.63 -0.95 -9.37
N LEU A 201 7.38 -1.34 -9.58
CA LEU A 201 6.21 -0.57 -9.14
C LEU A 201 5.74 -0.95 -7.72
N GLY A 202 6.39 -1.93 -7.09
CA GLY A 202 6.09 -2.34 -5.73
C GLY A 202 6.52 -1.28 -4.71
N TRP A 203 7.60 -1.55 -4.03
CA TRP A 203 8.13 -0.70 -2.96
C TRP A 203 8.60 0.69 -3.41
N PRO A 204 9.32 0.85 -4.55
CA PRO A 204 9.80 2.18 -4.95
C PRO A 204 8.64 3.16 -5.17
N LEU A 205 7.60 2.74 -5.88
CA LEU A 205 6.44 3.59 -6.13
C LEU A 205 5.64 3.90 -4.86
N GLN A 206 5.54 2.93 -3.96
CA GLN A 206 4.87 3.13 -2.68
C GLN A 206 5.63 4.11 -1.78
N LEU A 207 6.96 3.99 -1.72
CA LEU A 207 7.81 4.92 -0.97
C LEU A 207 7.74 6.33 -1.56
N ALA A 208 7.71 6.45 -2.89
CA ALA A 208 7.53 7.76 -3.55
C ALA A 208 6.19 8.41 -3.18
N ALA A 209 5.10 7.64 -3.16
CA ALA A 209 3.79 8.14 -2.74
C ALA A 209 3.78 8.58 -1.26
N LEU A 210 4.35 7.77 -0.38
CA LEU A 210 4.48 8.12 1.05
C LEU A 210 5.39 9.34 1.26
N GLY A 211 6.49 9.44 0.50
CA GLY A 211 7.35 10.62 0.51
C GLY A 211 6.62 11.88 0.04
N ALA A 212 5.81 11.78 -1.01
CA ALA A 212 4.98 12.89 -1.48
C ALA A 212 3.91 13.29 -0.44
N MET A 213 3.31 12.32 0.25
CA MET A 213 2.39 12.61 1.35
C MET A 213 3.10 13.34 2.51
N ALA A 214 4.26 12.84 2.93
CA ALA A 214 5.06 13.47 3.98
C ALA A 214 5.50 14.88 3.60
N TRP A 215 5.91 15.08 2.34
CA TRP A 215 6.26 16.39 1.81
C TRP A 215 5.06 17.36 1.78
N LEU A 216 3.88 16.87 1.34
CA LEU A 216 2.66 17.68 1.33
C LEU A 216 2.28 18.11 2.75
N LEU A 217 2.36 17.19 3.71
CA LEU A 217 2.08 17.46 5.13
C LEU A 217 3.15 18.35 5.80
N GLY A 218 4.38 18.35 5.28
CA GLY A 218 5.48 19.18 5.80
C GLY A 218 5.47 20.62 5.30
N ARG A 219 4.58 20.96 4.35
CA ARG A 219 4.54 22.33 3.79
C ARG A 219 3.93 23.36 4.75
N ASP A 220 3.13 22.94 5.73
CA ASP A 220 2.49 23.76 6.79
C ASP A 220 1.94 25.11 6.27
N ARG A 221 1.18 25.07 5.15
CA ARG A 221 0.74 26.28 4.43
C ARG A 221 -0.69 26.72 4.74
N THR A 222 -1.47 25.89 5.41
CA THR A 222 -2.90 26.14 5.63
C THR A 222 -3.16 26.47 7.10
N PRO A 223 -3.34 27.75 7.46
CA PRO A 223 -3.70 28.11 8.86
C PRO A 223 -5.08 27.53 9.22
N VAL A 224 -5.23 27.08 10.46
CA VAL A 224 -6.53 26.67 10.99
C VAL A 224 -7.42 27.89 11.11
N GLN A 225 -8.58 27.87 10.47
CA GLN A 225 -9.58 28.94 10.69
C GLN A 225 -10.16 28.78 12.08
N PRO A 226 -10.17 29.85 12.91
CA PRO A 226 -10.89 29.79 14.17
C PRO A 226 -12.39 29.55 13.89
N ALA A 227 -12.98 28.63 14.65
CA ALA A 227 -14.42 28.39 14.60
C ALA A 227 -15.13 29.70 14.89
N GLY A 228 -15.89 30.23 13.93
CA GLY A 228 -16.72 31.40 14.06
C GLY A 228 -17.95 31.14 14.92
#